data_6326737bdc900a01355a01750a3dd45a
#
_entry.id   6326737bdc900a01355a01750a3dd45a
#
_cell.length_a   1.000
_cell.length_b   1.000
_cell.length_c   1.000
_cell.angle_alpha   90.00
_cell.angle_beta   90.00
_cell.angle_gamma   90.00
#
_symmetry.space_group_name_H-M   'P 1'
#
loop_
_entity.id
_entity.type
_entity.pdbx_description
1 polymer ?
#
loop_
_entity_poly.entity_id
_entity_poly.type
_entity_poly.pdbx_seq_one_letter_code
_entity_poly.pdbx_strand_id
1 'polypeptide(L)'
;EMTIVLKNICKNGLSEQEIFDLVDIFIKSGDTLHFDFPTIDKHSTGGVGDKTTLVVLSILASCGVKIVKMSGRALGYTGGTIDKLESIGVNVNLTYEEVLKQVNDIGMVITSQTKNLCPMDKKVYALRDVTGTTNSLALIAISIMSKKIAGGSDNILIDVKVGRGALVRTAKEAKKLAELMISIGKKYNKKVVCMLTRMDNPLGNNIGNSIEILEVLDVLKDKVRNNLYYLSYDMASVMLSIYTGMKIRDARNKVKEAITSGKAYDKFVEFVNYQGGKLEIRLERPIEIYAKESGFIKSIDAKELGSLSMELGAGRSLTNKNIDYNAGIILEKNVCDFVSRGETLCMLYGKNSVDIDRAFKAFKIQKNRPFMKSIVIKTIK
;
A
#
# COMPACT_ATOMS: atom_id res chain seq x y z
N GLU A 1 -26.59 -13.30 -14.74
CA GLU A 1 -25.96 -14.58 -14.40
C GLU A 1 -24.74 -14.39 -13.48
N MET A 2 -23.70 -13.66 -13.87
CA MET A 2 -22.50 -13.45 -13.06
C MET A 2 -22.78 -12.89 -11.64
N THR A 3 -23.70 -11.94 -11.50
CA THR A 3 -24.13 -11.41 -10.21
C THR A 3 -24.67 -12.47 -9.27
N ILE A 4 -25.44 -13.44 -9.82
CA ILE A 4 -26.01 -14.55 -9.02
C ILE A 4 -24.86 -15.45 -8.55
N VAL A 5 -23.90 -15.75 -9.43
CA VAL A 5 -22.70 -16.55 -9.09
C VAL A 5 -21.93 -15.88 -7.96
N LEU A 6 -21.63 -14.57 -8.06
CA LEU A 6 -20.89 -13.83 -7.04
C LEU A 6 -21.61 -13.81 -5.68
N LYS A 7 -22.96 -13.63 -5.67
CA LYS A 7 -23.75 -13.71 -4.45
C LYS A 7 -23.73 -15.10 -3.83
N ASN A 8 -23.79 -16.15 -4.65
CA ASN A 8 -23.70 -17.53 -4.17
C ASN A 8 -22.31 -17.84 -3.58
N ILE A 9 -21.24 -17.37 -4.22
CA ILE A 9 -19.88 -17.48 -3.66
C ILE A 9 -19.77 -16.79 -2.30
N CYS A 10 -20.35 -15.60 -2.16
CA CYS A 10 -20.34 -14.89 -0.87
C CYS A 10 -21.12 -15.64 0.22
N LYS A 11 -22.22 -16.32 -0.13
CA LYS A 11 -23.08 -17.05 0.81
C LYS A 11 -22.50 -18.41 1.19
N ASN A 12 -22.01 -19.17 0.22
CA ASN A 12 -21.64 -20.56 0.39
C ASN A 12 -20.12 -20.79 0.50
N GLY A 13 -19.32 -19.79 0.14
CA GLY A 13 -17.86 -19.93 0.00
C GLY A 13 -17.47 -20.65 -1.28
N LEU A 14 -16.21 -21.05 -1.36
CA LEU A 14 -15.62 -21.88 -2.43
C LEU A 14 -14.75 -22.96 -1.77
N SER A 15 -14.73 -24.13 -2.36
CA SER A 15 -13.74 -25.17 -2.07
C SER A 15 -12.35 -24.73 -2.56
N GLU A 16 -11.30 -25.39 -2.08
CA GLU A 16 -9.92 -25.10 -2.49
C GLU A 16 -9.73 -25.31 -4.00
N GLN A 17 -10.33 -26.37 -4.56
CA GLN A 17 -10.26 -26.65 -6.00
C GLN A 17 -10.94 -25.56 -6.84
N GLU A 18 -12.14 -25.11 -6.45
CA GLU A 18 -12.83 -24.01 -7.13
C GLU A 18 -12.05 -22.69 -7.08
N ILE A 19 -11.33 -22.43 -5.97
CA ILE A 19 -10.43 -21.27 -5.88
C ILE A 19 -9.31 -21.40 -6.91
N PHE A 20 -8.66 -22.56 -7.02
CA PHE A 20 -7.59 -22.78 -7.98
C PHE A 20 -8.08 -22.66 -9.43
N ASP A 21 -9.24 -23.24 -9.74
CA ASP A 21 -9.84 -23.17 -11.08
C ASP A 21 -10.16 -21.72 -11.48
N LEU A 22 -10.68 -20.92 -10.56
CA LEU A 22 -10.92 -19.49 -10.79
C LEU A 22 -9.62 -18.68 -10.97
N VAL A 23 -8.57 -19.01 -10.21
CA VAL A 23 -7.24 -18.41 -10.40
C VAL A 23 -6.71 -18.73 -11.80
N ASP A 24 -6.82 -19.98 -12.26
CA ASP A 24 -6.43 -20.39 -13.61
C ASP A 24 -7.21 -19.63 -14.69
N ILE A 25 -8.53 -19.52 -14.54
CA ILE A 25 -9.38 -18.79 -15.47
C ILE A 25 -8.95 -17.31 -15.55
N PHE A 26 -8.65 -16.69 -14.39
CA PHE A 26 -8.25 -15.28 -14.35
C PHE A 26 -6.88 -15.08 -15.01
N ILE A 27 -5.91 -15.95 -14.75
CA ILE A 27 -4.57 -15.92 -15.37
C ILE A 27 -4.70 -16.10 -16.89
N LYS A 28 -5.41 -17.16 -17.33
CA LYS A 28 -5.59 -17.52 -18.75
C LYS A 28 -6.45 -16.53 -19.54
N SER A 29 -7.13 -15.60 -18.85
CA SER A 29 -7.95 -14.58 -19.51
C SER A 29 -7.14 -13.50 -20.23
N GLY A 30 -5.84 -13.41 -20.01
CA GLY A 30 -4.97 -12.38 -20.57
C GLY A 30 -3.51 -12.80 -20.65
N ASP A 31 -2.65 -11.79 -20.75
CA ASP A 31 -1.21 -11.99 -20.88
C ASP A 31 -0.58 -12.45 -19.56
N THR A 32 0.50 -13.23 -19.68
CA THR A 32 1.39 -13.57 -18.56
C THR A 32 2.80 -13.06 -18.87
N LEU A 33 3.48 -12.53 -17.84
CA LEU A 33 4.83 -12.04 -17.99
C LEU A 33 5.83 -13.08 -17.46
N HIS A 34 6.93 -13.20 -18.16
CA HIS A 34 8.03 -14.10 -17.80
C HIS A 34 9.34 -13.31 -17.77
N PHE A 35 10.15 -13.57 -16.76
CA PHE A 35 11.46 -12.96 -16.58
C PHE A 35 12.50 -14.06 -16.44
N ASP A 36 13.69 -13.85 -16.99
CA ASP A 36 14.84 -14.77 -16.92
C ASP A 36 15.66 -14.64 -15.63
N PHE A 37 15.13 -13.86 -14.68
CA PHE A 37 15.68 -13.64 -13.35
C PHE A 37 14.60 -13.77 -12.27
N PRO A 38 14.95 -14.13 -11.04
CA PRO A 38 14.02 -14.17 -9.93
C PRO A 38 13.41 -12.79 -9.67
N THR A 39 12.09 -12.73 -9.54
CA THR A 39 11.37 -11.50 -9.27
C THR A 39 10.87 -11.43 -7.83
N ILE A 40 10.63 -10.22 -7.37
CA ILE A 40 10.01 -9.97 -6.06
C ILE A 40 8.90 -8.92 -6.18
N ASP A 41 7.80 -9.15 -5.49
CA ASP A 41 6.69 -8.19 -5.45
C ASP A 41 6.18 -8.00 -4.01
N LYS A 42 5.84 -6.77 -3.67
CA LYS A 42 5.14 -6.41 -2.43
C LYS A 42 3.74 -5.93 -2.78
N HIS A 43 2.74 -6.52 -2.18
CA HIS A 43 1.35 -6.10 -2.31
C HIS A 43 0.77 -5.69 -0.96
N SER A 44 -0.15 -4.72 -0.96
CA SER A 44 -0.95 -4.36 0.21
C SER A 44 -2.42 -4.54 -0.11
N THR A 45 -3.22 -4.97 0.87
CA THR A 45 -4.68 -5.01 0.73
C THR A 45 -5.33 -3.63 0.78
N GLY A 46 -4.52 -2.58 0.91
CA GLY A 46 -4.94 -1.18 0.93
C GLY A 46 -5.11 -0.62 2.34
N GLY A 47 -4.67 0.62 2.51
CA GLY A 47 -4.75 1.35 3.76
C GLY A 47 -4.55 2.84 3.58
N VAL A 48 -4.84 3.62 4.62
CA VAL A 48 -4.69 5.07 4.64
C VAL A 48 -3.26 5.45 4.96
N GLY A 49 -2.65 6.27 4.10
CA GLY A 49 -1.24 6.64 4.20
C GLY A 49 -0.27 5.49 3.86
N ASP A 50 -0.74 4.42 3.18
CA ASP A 50 0.11 3.28 2.83
C ASP A 50 0.98 3.58 1.60
N LYS A 51 2.19 4.02 1.87
CA LYS A 51 3.28 4.24 0.91
C LYS A 51 4.44 3.25 1.07
N THR A 52 4.24 2.17 1.85
CA THR A 52 5.28 1.17 2.11
C THR A 52 5.88 0.57 0.84
N THR A 53 5.10 0.47 -0.25
CA THR A 53 5.60 -0.06 -1.53
C THR A 53 6.79 0.75 -2.05
N LEU A 54 6.71 2.08 -2.03
CA LEU A 54 7.77 2.94 -2.54
C LEU A 54 9.04 2.84 -1.68
N VAL A 55 8.88 2.82 -0.35
CA VAL A 55 10.00 2.70 0.59
C VAL A 55 10.65 1.31 0.47
N VAL A 56 9.87 0.23 0.57
CA VAL A 56 10.35 -1.15 0.57
C VAL A 56 11.08 -1.50 -0.72
N LEU A 57 10.49 -1.14 -1.87
CA LEU A 57 11.08 -1.51 -3.16
C LEU A 57 12.37 -0.74 -3.44
N SER A 58 12.48 0.53 -3.02
CA SER A 58 13.72 1.30 -3.12
C SER A 58 14.84 0.72 -2.27
N ILE A 59 14.53 0.29 -1.04
CA ILE A 59 15.49 -0.42 -0.17
C ILE A 59 15.96 -1.72 -0.83
N LEU A 60 15.04 -2.54 -1.35
CA LEU A 60 15.39 -3.82 -1.95
C LEU A 60 16.21 -3.65 -3.23
N ALA A 61 15.83 -2.71 -4.09
CA ALA A 61 16.59 -2.42 -5.32
C ALA A 61 17.99 -1.91 -5.00
N SER A 62 18.16 -1.08 -3.96
CA SER A 62 19.50 -0.64 -3.50
C SER A 62 20.35 -1.78 -2.90
N CYS A 63 19.73 -2.90 -2.51
CA CYS A 63 20.40 -4.14 -2.09
C CYS A 63 20.69 -5.09 -3.27
N GLY A 64 20.47 -4.67 -4.52
CA GLY A 64 20.74 -5.46 -5.73
C GLY A 64 19.60 -6.40 -6.15
N VAL A 65 18.39 -6.24 -5.58
CA VAL A 65 17.23 -7.03 -5.97
C VAL A 65 16.59 -6.41 -7.21
N LYS A 66 16.32 -7.23 -8.24
CA LYS A 66 15.57 -6.78 -9.42
C LYS A 66 14.06 -6.66 -9.11
N ILE A 67 13.51 -5.47 -9.31
CA ILE A 67 12.13 -5.13 -8.99
C ILE A 67 11.33 -4.88 -10.25
N VAL A 68 10.31 -5.70 -10.48
CA VAL A 68 9.26 -5.45 -11.47
C VAL A 68 7.93 -5.37 -10.73
N LYS A 69 7.41 -4.16 -10.58
CA LYS A 69 6.19 -3.90 -9.81
C LYS A 69 5.07 -3.37 -10.69
N MET A 70 4.00 -4.13 -10.78
CA MET A 70 2.74 -3.63 -11.30
C MET A 70 1.81 -3.21 -10.17
N SER A 71 1.29 -2.00 -10.25
CA SER A 71 0.45 -1.40 -9.22
C SER A 71 -0.84 -0.82 -9.78
N GLY A 72 -1.81 -0.59 -8.90
CA GLY A 72 -3.10 0.02 -9.22
C GLY A 72 -3.21 1.47 -8.74
N ARG A 73 -4.27 2.13 -9.22
CA ARG A 73 -4.71 3.44 -8.73
C ARG A 73 -5.56 3.29 -7.47
N ALA A 74 -5.79 4.40 -6.79
CA ALA A 74 -6.62 4.49 -5.60
C ALA A 74 -8.05 3.99 -5.84
N LEU A 75 -8.59 3.35 -4.81
CA LEU A 75 -9.99 2.96 -4.73
C LEU A 75 -10.60 3.50 -3.43
N GLY A 76 -11.60 4.34 -3.54
CA GLY A 76 -12.24 4.99 -2.42
C GLY A 76 -11.25 5.86 -1.62
N TYR A 77 -11.31 5.74 -0.29
CA TYR A 77 -10.51 6.54 0.64
C TYR A 77 -9.07 6.04 0.87
N THR A 78 -8.66 4.97 0.20
CA THR A 78 -7.28 4.46 0.27
C THR A 78 -6.46 4.98 -0.91
N GLY A 79 -5.27 5.48 -0.66
CA GLY A 79 -4.38 6.01 -1.69
C GLY A 79 -3.80 4.93 -2.61
N GLY A 80 -3.59 5.24 -3.91
CA GLY A 80 -2.96 4.35 -4.89
C GLY A 80 -1.49 4.65 -5.11
N THR A 81 -0.67 3.62 -5.31
CA THR A 81 0.76 3.80 -5.61
C THR A 81 0.96 4.54 -6.94
N ILE A 82 0.12 4.25 -7.93
CA ILE A 82 0.20 4.89 -9.25
C ILE A 82 -0.13 6.37 -9.14
N ASP A 83 -1.18 6.75 -8.40
CA ASP A 83 -1.56 8.16 -8.22
C ASP A 83 -0.44 8.97 -7.54
N LYS A 84 0.28 8.37 -6.58
CA LYS A 84 1.44 8.98 -5.93
C LYS A 84 2.59 9.24 -6.93
N LEU A 85 2.87 8.28 -7.80
CA LEU A 85 3.93 8.42 -8.82
C LEU A 85 3.53 9.42 -9.91
N GLU A 86 2.28 9.41 -10.35
CA GLU A 86 1.75 10.40 -11.30
C GLU A 86 1.81 11.82 -10.72
N SER A 87 1.65 11.98 -9.39
CA SER A 87 1.72 13.29 -8.73
C SER A 87 3.09 13.99 -8.84
N ILE A 88 4.13 13.23 -9.14
CA ILE A 88 5.49 13.73 -9.37
C ILE A 88 5.95 13.52 -10.83
N GLY A 89 5.00 13.29 -11.74
CA GLY A 89 5.25 13.21 -13.18
C GLY A 89 5.92 11.93 -13.67
N VAL A 90 5.96 10.87 -12.85
CA VAL A 90 6.52 9.58 -13.26
C VAL A 90 5.64 8.93 -14.32
N ASN A 91 6.22 8.57 -15.48
CA ASN A 91 5.52 7.77 -16.49
C ASN A 91 5.32 6.34 -15.99
N VAL A 92 4.08 5.99 -15.71
CA VAL A 92 3.68 4.66 -15.22
C VAL A 92 3.08 3.76 -16.30
N ASN A 93 2.97 4.23 -17.54
CA ASN A 93 2.41 3.48 -18.66
C ASN A 93 3.56 3.03 -19.58
N LEU A 94 4.20 1.93 -19.21
CA LEU A 94 5.35 1.39 -19.94
C LEU A 94 4.94 0.16 -20.74
N THR A 95 5.59 -0.03 -21.90
CA THR A 95 5.53 -1.28 -22.67
C THR A 95 6.35 -2.37 -21.97
N TYR A 96 6.18 -3.62 -22.41
CA TYR A 96 6.96 -4.72 -21.85
C TYR A 96 8.46 -4.57 -22.12
N GLU A 97 8.83 -4.10 -23.30
CA GLU A 97 10.22 -3.83 -23.70
C GLU A 97 10.85 -2.73 -22.84
N GLU A 98 10.11 -1.65 -22.56
CA GLU A 98 10.56 -0.58 -21.66
C GLU A 98 10.74 -1.09 -20.22
N VAL A 99 9.83 -1.97 -19.73
CA VAL A 99 9.97 -2.62 -18.42
C VAL A 99 11.23 -3.47 -18.36
N LEU A 100 11.49 -4.31 -19.37
CA LEU A 100 12.68 -5.15 -19.43
C LEU A 100 13.97 -4.31 -19.51
N LYS A 101 13.97 -3.28 -20.35
CA LYS A 101 15.10 -2.38 -20.47
C LYS A 101 15.42 -1.72 -19.13
N GLN A 102 14.43 -1.09 -18.50
CA GLN A 102 14.62 -0.36 -17.25
C GLN A 102 15.09 -1.26 -16.09
N VAL A 103 14.49 -2.46 -15.93
CA VAL A 103 14.91 -3.36 -14.85
C VAL A 103 16.33 -3.88 -15.04
N ASN A 104 16.81 -3.98 -16.29
CA ASN A 104 18.21 -4.33 -16.57
C ASN A 104 19.15 -3.14 -16.36
N ASP A 105 18.74 -1.92 -16.70
CA ASP A 105 19.56 -0.71 -16.57
C ASP A 105 19.73 -0.29 -15.10
N ILE A 106 18.63 -0.23 -14.33
CA ILE A 106 18.63 0.34 -12.97
C ILE A 106 18.11 -0.61 -11.87
N GLY A 107 17.67 -1.81 -12.22
CA GLY A 107 17.19 -2.81 -11.26
C GLY A 107 15.80 -2.56 -10.70
N MET A 108 15.09 -1.49 -11.06
CA MET A 108 13.80 -1.13 -10.48
C MET A 108 12.86 -0.51 -11.51
N VAL A 109 11.62 -1.05 -11.59
CA VAL A 109 10.54 -0.49 -12.39
C VAL A 109 9.22 -0.59 -11.64
N ILE A 110 8.40 0.47 -11.66
CA ILE A 110 7.02 0.46 -11.18
C ILE A 110 6.13 0.99 -12.29
N THR A 111 5.16 0.18 -12.69
CA THR A 111 4.25 0.51 -13.80
C THR A 111 2.79 0.25 -13.42
N SER A 112 1.87 0.84 -14.16
CA SER A 112 0.44 0.54 -14.05
C SER A 112 0.17 -0.87 -14.60
N GLN A 113 -0.91 -1.48 -14.13
CA GLN A 113 -1.37 -2.75 -14.71
C GLN A 113 -1.82 -2.52 -16.15
N THR A 114 -1.35 -3.36 -17.07
CA THR A 114 -1.83 -3.34 -18.45
C THR A 114 -3.29 -3.75 -18.53
N LYS A 115 -3.98 -3.35 -19.61
CA LYS A 115 -5.38 -3.74 -19.84
C LYS A 115 -5.54 -5.24 -20.04
N ASN A 116 -4.47 -5.90 -20.47
CA ASN A 116 -4.44 -7.31 -20.83
C ASN A 116 -4.03 -8.23 -19.66
N LEU A 117 -3.50 -7.68 -18.57
CA LEU A 117 -3.16 -8.49 -17.40
C LEU A 117 -4.43 -8.86 -16.62
N CYS A 118 -4.82 -10.13 -16.63
CA CYS A 118 -6.01 -10.65 -15.96
C CYS A 118 -7.28 -9.82 -16.24
N PRO A 119 -7.69 -9.58 -17.49
CA PRO A 119 -8.85 -8.75 -17.82
C PRO A 119 -10.15 -9.26 -17.20
N MET A 120 -10.27 -10.55 -16.92
CA MET A 120 -11.41 -11.14 -16.22
C MET A 120 -11.50 -10.58 -14.79
N ASP A 121 -10.37 -10.43 -14.06
CA ASP A 121 -10.38 -9.83 -12.72
C ASP A 121 -10.97 -8.41 -12.74
N LYS A 122 -10.59 -7.60 -13.71
CA LYS A 122 -11.12 -6.23 -13.85
C LYS A 122 -12.64 -6.21 -14.00
N LYS A 123 -13.20 -7.10 -14.82
CA LYS A 123 -14.65 -7.23 -15.05
C LYS A 123 -15.36 -7.70 -13.78
N VAL A 124 -14.84 -8.76 -13.15
CA VAL A 124 -15.41 -9.33 -11.93
C VAL A 124 -15.32 -8.33 -10.77
N TYR A 125 -14.20 -7.63 -10.61
CA TYR A 125 -14.02 -6.63 -9.55
C TYR A 125 -15.02 -5.47 -9.67
N ALA A 126 -15.20 -4.92 -10.88
CA ALA A 126 -16.19 -3.86 -11.12
C ALA A 126 -17.62 -4.32 -10.78
N LEU A 127 -17.95 -5.59 -11.09
CA LEU A 127 -19.25 -6.15 -10.75
C LEU A 127 -19.42 -6.37 -9.25
N ARG A 128 -18.35 -6.80 -8.56
CA ARG A 128 -18.35 -6.97 -7.09
C ARG A 128 -18.61 -5.66 -6.36
N ASP A 129 -18.07 -4.56 -6.85
CA ASP A 129 -18.25 -3.24 -6.26
C ASP A 129 -19.73 -2.82 -6.27
N VAL A 130 -20.41 -2.95 -7.42
CA VAL A 130 -21.82 -2.58 -7.55
C VAL A 130 -22.81 -3.59 -6.94
N THR A 131 -22.40 -4.83 -6.71
CA THR A 131 -23.25 -5.89 -6.14
C THR A 131 -23.05 -6.10 -4.64
N GLY A 132 -22.14 -5.35 -3.99
CA GLY A 132 -21.84 -5.48 -2.57
C GLY A 132 -21.16 -6.80 -2.19
N THR A 133 -20.45 -7.46 -3.15
CA THR A 133 -19.78 -8.74 -2.94
C THR A 133 -18.26 -8.61 -2.75
N THR A 134 -17.79 -7.44 -2.34
CA THR A 134 -16.35 -7.14 -2.16
C THR A 134 -15.71 -7.86 -0.97
N ASN A 135 -16.49 -8.28 0.03
CA ASN A 135 -16.00 -8.81 1.31
C ASN A 135 -15.66 -10.32 1.29
N SER A 136 -15.86 -11.04 0.17
CA SER A 136 -15.49 -12.46 0.08
C SER A 136 -13.97 -12.64 0.11
N LEU A 137 -13.46 -13.33 1.15
CA LEU A 137 -12.01 -13.60 1.30
C LEU A 137 -11.46 -14.42 0.13
N ALA A 138 -12.22 -15.40 -0.37
CA ALA A 138 -11.84 -16.21 -1.52
C ALA A 138 -11.65 -15.34 -2.78
N LEU A 139 -12.64 -14.48 -3.09
CA LEU A 139 -12.56 -13.59 -4.25
C LEU A 139 -11.47 -12.51 -4.09
N ILE A 140 -11.14 -12.10 -2.87
CA ILE A 140 -10.01 -11.21 -2.61
C ILE A 140 -8.69 -11.95 -2.91
N ALA A 141 -8.52 -13.18 -2.40
CA ALA A 141 -7.33 -13.98 -2.63
C ALA A 141 -7.13 -14.28 -4.13
N ILE A 142 -8.18 -14.69 -4.84
CA ILE A 142 -8.17 -14.95 -6.29
C ILE A 142 -7.72 -13.69 -7.05
N SER A 143 -8.36 -12.55 -6.77
CA SER A 143 -8.05 -11.28 -7.44
C SER A 143 -6.60 -10.83 -7.22
N ILE A 144 -6.06 -10.96 -6.01
CA ILE A 144 -4.68 -10.59 -5.71
C ILE A 144 -3.71 -11.56 -6.39
N MET A 145 -3.88 -12.86 -6.14
CA MET A 145 -2.89 -13.86 -6.52
C MET A 145 -2.83 -14.11 -8.03
N SER A 146 -3.96 -14.11 -8.74
CA SER A 146 -3.97 -14.24 -10.20
C SER A 146 -3.12 -13.14 -10.88
N LYS A 147 -3.24 -11.88 -10.44
CA LYS A 147 -2.45 -10.77 -10.98
C LYS A 147 -0.96 -10.89 -10.64
N LYS A 148 -0.62 -11.39 -9.44
CA LYS A 148 0.78 -11.57 -9.05
C LYS A 148 1.45 -12.70 -9.84
N ILE A 149 0.72 -13.79 -10.06
CA ILE A 149 1.20 -14.93 -10.84
C ILE A 149 1.31 -14.55 -12.32
N ALA A 150 0.25 -13.97 -12.91
CA ALA A 150 0.28 -13.50 -14.31
C ALA A 150 1.34 -12.41 -14.54
N GLY A 151 1.61 -11.56 -13.56
CA GLY A 151 2.68 -10.55 -13.59
C GLY A 151 4.08 -11.11 -13.40
N GLY A 152 4.26 -12.43 -13.34
CA GLY A 152 5.57 -13.07 -13.28
C GLY A 152 6.28 -12.98 -11.93
N SER A 153 5.55 -12.77 -10.82
CA SER A 153 6.18 -12.65 -9.48
C SER A 153 6.52 -14.03 -8.90
N ASP A 154 7.76 -14.23 -8.46
CA ASP A 154 8.24 -15.47 -7.84
C ASP A 154 8.20 -15.43 -6.31
N ASN A 155 8.61 -14.30 -5.73
CA ASN A 155 8.65 -14.08 -4.30
C ASN A 155 7.67 -12.94 -3.98
N ILE A 156 6.66 -13.21 -3.16
CA ILE A 156 5.55 -12.28 -2.93
C ILE A 156 5.39 -12.03 -1.44
N LEU A 157 5.46 -10.77 -1.02
CA LEU A 157 5.03 -10.37 0.31
C LEU A 157 3.67 -9.68 0.22
N ILE A 158 2.69 -10.20 0.95
CA ILE A 158 1.37 -9.58 1.07
C ILE A 158 1.24 -8.92 2.44
N ASP A 159 1.07 -7.61 2.43
CA ASP A 159 0.72 -6.81 3.60
C ASP A 159 -0.81 -6.83 3.78
N VAL A 160 -1.29 -7.70 4.64
CA VAL A 160 -2.72 -7.83 4.96
C VAL A 160 -3.07 -6.82 6.04
N LYS A 161 -3.64 -5.69 5.64
CA LYS A 161 -4.09 -4.63 6.53
C LYS A 161 -5.30 -5.07 7.34
N VAL A 162 -5.29 -4.80 8.65
CA VAL A 162 -6.32 -5.20 9.62
C VAL A 162 -6.77 -4.01 10.44
N GLY A 163 -8.06 -3.74 10.48
CA GLY A 163 -8.61 -2.69 11.32
C GLY A 163 -9.63 -1.79 10.63
N ARG A 164 -9.97 -0.68 11.27
CA ARG A 164 -11.03 0.23 10.79
C ARG A 164 -10.70 0.91 9.47
N GLY A 165 -9.45 1.19 9.21
CA GLY A 165 -8.94 1.78 7.96
C GLY A 165 -8.64 0.77 6.86
N ALA A 166 -8.98 -0.52 7.02
CA ALA A 166 -8.70 -1.59 6.10
C ALA A 166 -9.96 -2.32 5.61
N LEU A 167 -9.80 -3.08 4.52
CA LEU A 167 -10.85 -3.96 4.00
C LEU A 167 -11.16 -5.10 4.97
N VAL A 168 -10.11 -5.72 5.54
CA VAL A 168 -10.24 -6.82 6.53
C VAL A 168 -10.29 -6.23 7.93
N ARG A 169 -11.33 -6.58 8.70
CA ARG A 169 -11.61 -5.97 10.01
C ARG A 169 -10.94 -6.68 11.18
N THR A 170 -10.77 -7.99 11.11
CA THR A 170 -10.29 -8.81 12.22
C THR A 170 -9.04 -9.60 11.87
N ALA A 171 -8.19 -9.85 12.88
CA ALA A 171 -7.00 -10.70 12.71
C ALA A 171 -7.35 -12.14 12.32
N LYS A 172 -8.53 -12.64 12.70
CA LYS A 172 -9.03 -13.97 12.33
C LYS A 172 -9.32 -14.06 10.82
N GLU A 173 -10.00 -13.08 10.27
CA GLU A 173 -10.26 -13.00 8.82
C GLU A 173 -8.97 -12.81 8.03
N ALA A 174 -8.07 -11.93 8.52
CA ALA A 174 -6.78 -11.69 7.91
C ALA A 174 -5.92 -12.96 7.85
N LYS A 175 -5.94 -13.77 8.93
CA LYS A 175 -5.25 -15.06 8.97
C LYS A 175 -5.81 -16.01 7.90
N LYS A 176 -7.13 -16.14 7.80
CA LYS A 176 -7.77 -16.98 6.76
C LYS A 176 -7.40 -16.51 5.35
N LEU A 177 -7.45 -15.21 5.09
CA LEU A 177 -7.06 -14.64 3.80
C LEU A 177 -5.58 -14.93 3.48
N ALA A 178 -4.70 -14.78 4.46
CA ALA A 178 -3.28 -15.08 4.32
C ALA A 178 -3.03 -16.56 3.99
N GLU A 179 -3.70 -17.47 4.69
CA GLU A 179 -3.60 -18.92 4.46
C GLU A 179 -4.06 -19.30 3.04
N LEU A 180 -5.16 -18.71 2.55
CA LEU A 180 -5.62 -18.89 1.17
C LEU A 180 -4.59 -18.41 0.14
N MET A 181 -4.02 -17.22 0.33
CA MET A 181 -3.03 -16.68 -0.62
C MET A 181 -1.73 -17.50 -0.62
N ILE A 182 -1.32 -18.03 0.54
CA ILE A 182 -0.17 -18.92 0.65
C ILE A 182 -0.45 -20.26 -0.04
N SER A 183 -1.66 -20.84 0.13
CA SER A 183 -2.07 -22.07 -0.56
C SER A 183 -2.05 -21.89 -2.09
N ILE A 184 -2.62 -20.79 -2.60
CA ILE A 184 -2.55 -20.45 -4.03
C ILE A 184 -1.07 -20.32 -4.47
N GLY A 185 -0.24 -19.60 -3.71
CA GLY A 185 1.17 -19.46 -4.02
C GLY A 185 1.89 -20.81 -4.16
N LYS A 186 1.66 -21.73 -3.23
CA LYS A 186 2.23 -23.08 -3.26
C LYS A 186 1.82 -23.86 -4.51
N LYS A 187 0.54 -23.79 -4.91
CA LYS A 187 0.02 -24.42 -6.12
C LYS A 187 0.78 -23.98 -7.40
N TYR A 188 1.22 -22.72 -7.44
CA TYR A 188 1.93 -22.13 -8.59
C TYR A 188 3.46 -22.02 -8.37
N ASN A 189 4.02 -22.73 -7.40
CA ASN A 189 5.45 -22.71 -7.08
C ASN A 189 5.98 -21.29 -6.76
N LYS A 190 5.15 -20.45 -6.14
CA LYS A 190 5.53 -19.10 -5.71
C LYS A 190 5.77 -19.06 -4.21
N LYS A 191 6.83 -18.34 -3.78
CA LYS A 191 7.11 -18.10 -2.36
C LYS A 191 6.25 -16.93 -1.87
N VAL A 192 5.22 -17.22 -1.08
CA VAL A 192 4.31 -16.21 -0.54
C VAL A 192 4.49 -16.09 0.97
N VAL A 193 4.67 -14.86 1.44
CA VAL A 193 4.66 -14.52 2.86
C VAL A 193 3.63 -13.43 3.10
N CYS A 194 2.81 -13.59 4.11
CA CYS A 194 1.82 -12.62 4.52
C CYS A 194 2.21 -11.97 5.86
N MET A 195 2.19 -10.64 5.92
CA MET A 195 2.32 -9.88 7.16
C MET A 195 0.98 -9.26 7.49
N LEU A 196 0.40 -9.61 8.64
CA LEU A 196 -0.81 -8.99 9.16
C LEU A 196 -0.41 -7.72 9.90
N THR A 197 -0.91 -6.57 9.46
CA THR A 197 -0.52 -5.26 10.00
C THR A 197 -1.72 -4.42 10.40
N ARG A 198 -1.57 -3.59 11.46
CA ARG A 198 -2.67 -2.74 11.97
C ARG A 198 -2.93 -1.56 11.05
N MET A 199 -4.20 -1.24 10.87
CA MET A 199 -4.70 -0.09 10.10
C MET A 199 -5.87 0.61 10.81
N ASP A 200 -5.88 0.63 12.12
CA ASP A 200 -6.84 1.43 12.90
C ASP A 200 -6.49 2.91 12.87
N ASN A 201 -5.19 3.23 12.82
CA ASN A 201 -4.63 4.56 12.68
C ASN A 201 -3.94 4.66 11.30
N PRO A 202 -3.76 5.88 10.75
CA PRO A 202 -2.99 6.08 9.52
C PRO A 202 -1.56 5.56 9.63
N LEU A 203 -0.98 5.16 8.50
CA LEU A 203 0.40 4.73 8.41
C LEU A 203 1.29 5.92 8.02
N GLY A 204 2.23 6.24 8.88
CA GLY A 204 3.02 7.46 8.75
C GLY A 204 2.21 8.70 9.13
N ASN A 205 2.74 9.85 8.74
CA ASN A 205 2.18 11.15 9.09
C ASN A 205 1.40 11.77 7.93
N ASN A 206 1.68 11.39 6.69
CA ASN A 206 1.17 12.02 5.50
C ASN A 206 0.11 11.14 4.81
N ILE A 207 -1.00 11.75 4.39
CA ILE A 207 -2.13 11.10 3.75
C ILE A 207 -2.49 11.90 2.50
N GLY A 208 -2.35 11.32 1.31
CA GLY A 208 -2.61 11.98 0.01
C GLY A 208 -1.84 11.35 -1.12
N ASN A 209 -1.32 12.17 -2.06
CA ASN A 209 -0.50 11.69 -3.16
C ASN A 209 0.92 12.28 -3.09
N SER A 210 1.17 13.49 -3.58
CA SER A 210 2.50 14.13 -3.48
C SER A 210 2.95 14.33 -2.03
N ILE A 211 2.01 14.61 -1.13
CA ILE A 211 2.26 14.71 0.32
C ILE A 211 2.87 13.41 0.87
N GLU A 212 2.39 12.25 0.41
CA GLU A 212 2.96 10.96 0.84
C GLU A 212 4.36 10.72 0.26
N ILE A 213 4.67 11.25 -0.94
CA ILE A 213 6.04 11.20 -1.49
C ILE A 213 7.02 11.97 -0.61
N LEU A 214 6.63 13.11 -0.03
CA LEU A 214 7.49 13.84 0.91
C LEU A 214 7.94 12.95 2.07
N GLU A 215 7.00 12.19 2.66
CA GLU A 215 7.33 11.27 3.74
C GLU A 215 8.17 10.06 3.28
N VAL A 216 7.94 9.56 2.06
CA VAL A 216 8.82 8.53 1.46
C VAL A 216 10.27 9.04 1.41
N LEU A 217 10.49 10.28 0.96
CA LEU A 217 11.82 10.89 0.90
C LEU A 217 12.44 11.02 2.29
N ASP A 218 11.66 11.47 3.30
CA ASP A 218 12.17 11.64 4.66
C ASP A 218 12.53 10.31 5.32
N VAL A 219 11.73 9.25 5.09
CA VAL A 219 12.02 7.89 5.57
C VAL A 219 13.27 7.33 4.88
N LEU A 220 13.41 7.49 3.57
CA LEU A 220 14.56 6.99 2.82
C LEU A 220 15.86 7.77 3.14
N LYS A 221 15.75 9.03 3.57
CA LYS A 221 16.88 9.86 4.08
C LYS A 221 17.20 9.60 5.55
N ASP A 222 16.54 8.66 6.21
CA ASP A 222 16.65 8.39 7.66
C ASP A 222 16.33 9.61 8.56
N LYS A 223 15.53 10.56 8.06
CA LYS A 223 15.11 11.76 8.83
C LYS A 223 13.93 11.47 9.75
N VAL A 224 13.08 10.50 9.38
CA VAL A 224 11.87 10.14 10.13
C VAL A 224 11.86 8.65 10.41
N ARG A 225 11.73 8.27 11.69
CA ARG A 225 11.63 6.89 12.17
C ARG A 225 10.32 6.66 12.91
N ASN A 226 9.21 6.71 12.18
CA ASN A 226 7.86 6.44 12.67
C ASN A 226 7.39 5.02 12.34
N ASN A 227 6.08 4.75 12.47
CA ASN A 227 5.49 3.45 12.16
C ASN A 227 5.68 3.01 10.70
N LEU A 228 5.75 3.96 9.75
CA LEU A 228 6.06 3.69 8.34
C LEU A 228 7.49 3.17 8.17
N TYR A 229 8.47 3.82 8.82
CA TYR A 229 9.86 3.39 8.79
C TYR A 229 10.01 1.95 9.32
N TYR A 230 9.52 1.68 10.53
CA TYR A 230 9.68 0.36 11.14
C TYR A 230 8.97 -0.75 10.38
N LEU A 231 7.77 -0.49 9.87
CA LEU A 231 7.05 -1.45 9.04
C LEU A 231 7.78 -1.73 7.72
N SER A 232 8.26 -0.68 7.05
CA SER A 232 9.01 -0.83 5.80
C SER A 232 10.34 -1.57 6.01
N TYR A 233 11.04 -1.27 7.10
CA TYR A 233 12.26 -1.96 7.51
C TYR A 233 12.01 -3.46 7.72
N ASP A 234 10.96 -3.84 8.46
CA ASP A 234 10.64 -5.24 8.71
C ASP A 234 10.23 -5.95 7.40
N MET A 235 9.41 -5.33 6.57
CA MET A 235 9.00 -5.89 5.27
C MET A 235 10.20 -6.10 4.35
N ALA A 236 11.04 -5.09 4.17
CA ALA A 236 12.24 -5.18 3.33
C ALA A 236 13.19 -6.28 3.84
N SER A 237 13.36 -6.41 5.15
CA SER A 237 14.20 -7.44 5.75
C SER A 237 13.66 -8.85 5.49
N VAL A 238 12.34 -9.06 5.65
CA VAL A 238 11.70 -10.35 5.35
C VAL A 238 11.81 -10.67 3.87
N MET A 239 11.55 -9.71 2.99
CA MET A 239 11.61 -9.90 1.53
C MET A 239 13.05 -10.22 1.07
N LEU A 240 14.03 -9.47 1.57
CA LEU A 240 15.44 -9.70 1.24
C LEU A 240 15.90 -11.10 1.70
N SER A 241 15.48 -11.52 2.90
CA SER A 241 15.78 -12.86 3.43
C SER A 241 15.18 -13.98 2.55
N ILE A 242 13.93 -13.80 2.09
CA ILE A 242 13.26 -14.80 1.23
C ILE A 242 13.90 -14.87 -0.15
N TYR A 243 14.23 -13.72 -0.73
CA TYR A 243 14.82 -13.62 -2.06
C TYR A 243 16.22 -14.20 -2.12
N THR A 244 17.08 -13.86 -1.15
CA THR A 244 18.50 -14.25 -1.15
C THR A 244 18.78 -15.55 -0.39
N GLY A 245 17.84 -16.04 0.44
CA GLY A 245 18.06 -17.15 1.36
C GLY A 245 18.90 -16.80 2.60
N MET A 246 19.37 -15.55 2.75
CA MET A 246 20.18 -15.16 3.92
C MET A 246 19.35 -15.15 5.23
N LYS A 247 20.06 -15.29 6.35
CA LYS A 247 19.42 -15.20 7.67
C LYS A 247 18.77 -13.83 7.86
N ILE A 248 17.63 -13.79 8.53
CA ILE A 248 16.88 -12.55 8.76
C ILE A 248 17.71 -11.47 9.47
N ARG A 249 18.63 -11.85 10.37
CA ARG A 249 19.54 -10.92 11.04
C ARG A 249 20.43 -10.18 10.04
N ASP A 250 20.96 -10.92 9.08
CA ASP A 250 21.89 -10.37 8.08
C ASP A 250 21.13 -9.51 7.05
N ALA A 251 19.91 -9.93 6.68
CA ALA A 251 19.00 -9.11 5.90
C ALA A 251 18.65 -7.78 6.61
N ARG A 252 18.37 -7.81 7.90
CA ARG A 252 18.12 -6.60 8.70
C ARG A 252 19.31 -5.64 8.70
N ASN A 253 20.53 -6.16 8.82
CA ASN A 253 21.73 -5.34 8.78
C ASN A 253 21.91 -4.67 7.42
N LYS A 254 21.72 -5.41 6.31
CA LYS A 254 21.79 -4.85 4.94
C LYS A 254 20.71 -3.79 4.70
N VAL A 255 19.49 -4.04 5.11
CA VAL A 255 18.37 -3.07 5.00
C VAL A 255 18.68 -1.80 5.81
N LYS A 256 19.21 -1.95 7.03
CA LYS A 256 19.63 -0.80 7.85
C LYS A 256 20.72 0.00 7.14
N GLU A 257 21.77 -0.67 6.65
CA GLU A 257 22.86 -0.04 5.88
C GLU A 257 22.33 0.70 4.66
N ALA A 258 21.45 0.08 3.88
CA ALA A 258 20.86 0.70 2.69
C ALA A 258 20.14 2.02 2.98
N ILE A 259 19.45 2.11 4.13
CA ILE A 259 18.79 3.35 4.57
C ILE A 259 19.82 4.36 5.09
N THR A 260 20.63 3.96 6.07
CA THR A 260 21.55 4.89 6.77
C THR A 260 22.68 5.41 5.89
N SER A 261 23.05 4.71 4.83
CA SER A 261 24.06 5.17 3.84
C SER A 261 23.48 6.07 2.75
N GLY A 262 22.13 6.25 2.69
CA GLY A 262 21.46 6.99 1.63
C GLY A 262 21.23 6.22 0.33
N LYS A 263 21.78 5.01 0.16
CA LYS A 263 21.64 4.21 -1.08
C LYS A 263 20.19 3.95 -1.48
N ALA A 264 19.30 3.74 -0.50
CA ALA A 264 17.87 3.53 -0.76
C ALA A 264 17.20 4.83 -1.28
N TYR A 265 17.60 5.99 -0.78
CA TYR A 265 17.15 7.29 -1.27
C TYR A 265 17.65 7.54 -2.71
N ASP A 266 18.94 7.33 -2.95
CA ASP A 266 19.54 7.51 -4.29
C ASP A 266 18.86 6.60 -5.32
N LYS A 267 18.55 5.35 -4.94
CA LYS A 267 17.81 4.41 -5.80
C LYS A 267 16.39 4.89 -6.12
N PHE A 268 15.68 5.49 -5.17
CA PHE A 268 14.37 6.08 -5.43
C PHE A 268 14.47 7.28 -6.39
N VAL A 269 15.45 8.15 -6.20
CA VAL A 269 15.70 9.30 -7.09
C VAL A 269 16.04 8.83 -8.50
N GLU A 270 16.94 7.83 -8.64
CA GLU A 270 17.29 7.23 -9.91
C GLU A 270 16.05 6.67 -10.64
N PHE A 271 15.21 5.92 -9.93
CA PHE A 271 13.95 5.39 -10.44
C PHE A 271 13.02 6.51 -10.93
N VAL A 272 12.80 7.54 -10.12
CA VAL A 272 11.91 8.67 -10.46
C VAL A 272 12.42 9.38 -11.72
N ASN A 273 13.71 9.69 -11.77
CA ASN A 273 14.32 10.37 -12.92
C ASN A 273 14.27 9.51 -14.19
N TYR A 274 14.52 8.20 -14.09
CA TYR A 274 14.49 7.29 -15.24
C TYR A 274 13.11 7.25 -15.90
N GLN A 275 12.04 7.29 -15.10
CA GLN A 275 10.65 7.35 -15.59
C GLN A 275 10.15 8.78 -15.83
N GLY A 276 11.04 9.79 -15.92
CA GLY A 276 10.72 11.17 -16.30
C GLY A 276 10.06 12.02 -15.22
N GLY A 277 9.99 11.51 -13.97
CA GLY A 277 9.43 12.25 -12.84
C GLY A 277 10.38 13.31 -12.27
N LYS A 278 9.83 14.20 -11.43
CA LYS A 278 10.57 15.25 -10.71
C LYS A 278 10.12 15.34 -9.27
N LEU A 279 11.08 15.44 -8.36
CA LEU A 279 10.81 15.53 -6.91
C LEU A 279 10.62 16.99 -6.44
N GLU A 280 9.93 17.79 -7.25
CA GLU A 280 9.59 19.18 -6.96
C GLU A 280 8.14 19.26 -6.47
N ILE A 281 7.93 19.15 -5.16
CA ILE A 281 6.60 19.18 -4.56
C ILE A 281 6.44 20.52 -3.83
N ARG A 282 5.41 21.29 -4.21
CA ARG A 282 5.07 22.56 -3.59
C ARG A 282 3.65 22.48 -3.06
N LEU A 283 3.52 22.60 -1.75
CA LEU A 283 2.23 22.62 -1.06
C LEU A 283 1.75 24.06 -0.91
N GLU A 284 0.43 24.25 -1.02
CA GLU A 284 -0.22 25.51 -0.71
C GLU A 284 -0.32 25.73 0.83
N ARG A 285 -0.84 26.88 1.26
CA ARG A 285 -1.04 27.14 2.68
C ARG A 285 -2.11 26.19 3.25
N PRO A 286 -1.83 25.49 4.37
CA PRO A 286 -2.78 24.57 4.97
C PRO A 286 -3.85 25.26 5.82
N ILE A 287 -4.90 24.49 6.10
CA ILE A 287 -5.82 24.77 7.22
C ILE A 287 -5.33 23.96 8.42
N GLU A 288 -4.98 24.62 9.49
CA GLU A 288 -4.50 23.97 10.72
C GLU A 288 -5.67 23.56 11.63
N ILE A 289 -5.60 22.35 12.15
CA ILE A 289 -6.59 21.78 13.08
C ILE A 289 -5.96 21.70 14.46
N TYR A 290 -6.55 22.42 15.42
CA TYR A 290 -6.01 22.56 16.77
C TYR A 290 -6.71 21.66 17.78
N ALA A 291 -5.97 21.22 18.79
CA ALA A 291 -6.50 20.47 19.93
C ALA A 291 -7.41 21.36 20.79
N LYS A 292 -8.61 20.88 21.11
CA LYS A 292 -9.58 21.59 21.99
C LYS A 292 -9.34 21.29 23.48
N GLU A 293 -8.54 20.26 23.79
CA GLU A 293 -8.17 19.84 25.14
C GLU A 293 -6.74 19.31 25.19
N SER A 294 -6.16 19.23 26.41
CA SER A 294 -4.83 18.67 26.61
C SER A 294 -4.90 17.20 27.03
N GLY A 295 -3.96 16.39 26.54
CA GLY A 295 -3.87 14.96 26.88
C GLY A 295 -3.06 14.15 25.88
N PHE A 296 -3.09 12.85 26.02
CA PHE A 296 -2.43 11.92 25.10
C PHE A 296 -3.36 11.48 23.97
N ILE A 297 -2.85 11.46 22.75
CA ILE A 297 -3.59 10.92 21.61
C ILE A 297 -3.76 9.41 21.80
N LYS A 298 -5.00 8.97 22.01
CA LYS A 298 -5.38 7.56 22.17
C LYS A 298 -5.47 6.83 20.87
N SER A 299 -6.09 7.43 19.87
CA SER A 299 -6.28 6.88 18.54
C SER A 299 -6.57 7.98 17.53
N ILE A 300 -6.24 7.70 16.26
CA ILE A 300 -6.54 8.55 15.11
C ILE A 300 -7.35 7.71 14.13
N ASP A 301 -8.55 8.13 13.76
CA ASP A 301 -9.42 7.34 12.89
C ASP A 301 -8.91 7.40 11.44
N ALA A 302 -8.26 6.30 11.00
CA ALA A 302 -7.69 6.21 9.67
C ALA A 302 -8.74 6.34 8.57
N LYS A 303 -9.94 5.73 8.75
CA LYS A 303 -11.01 5.79 7.76
C LYS A 303 -11.51 7.21 7.59
N GLU A 304 -11.72 7.92 8.70
CA GLU A 304 -12.21 9.29 8.68
C GLU A 304 -11.22 10.24 7.99
N LEU A 305 -9.94 10.18 8.37
CA LEU A 305 -8.91 11.01 7.72
C LEU A 305 -8.68 10.64 6.25
N GLY A 306 -8.78 9.35 5.89
CA GLY A 306 -8.73 8.92 4.50
C GLY A 306 -9.90 9.49 3.68
N SER A 307 -11.13 9.50 4.23
CA SER A 307 -12.30 10.08 3.59
C SER A 307 -12.16 11.60 3.43
N LEU A 308 -11.69 12.29 4.46
CA LEU A 308 -11.41 13.74 4.40
C LEU A 308 -10.33 14.07 3.35
N SER A 309 -9.24 13.29 3.30
CA SER A 309 -8.20 13.47 2.28
C SER A 309 -8.76 13.32 0.86
N MET A 310 -9.66 12.34 0.64
CA MET A 310 -10.34 12.16 -0.64
C MET A 310 -11.25 13.36 -0.98
N GLU A 311 -12.01 13.87 -0.01
CA GLU A 311 -12.90 15.02 -0.16
C GLU A 311 -12.13 16.31 -0.42
N LEU A 312 -10.96 16.51 0.20
CA LEU A 312 -10.04 17.63 -0.07
C LEU A 312 -9.55 17.65 -1.52
N GLY A 313 -9.63 16.52 -2.23
CA GLY A 313 -9.24 16.39 -3.65
C GLY A 313 -8.21 15.30 -3.92
N ALA A 314 -7.64 14.64 -2.89
CA ALA A 314 -6.59 13.65 -3.08
C ALA A 314 -7.07 12.34 -3.73
N GLY A 315 -8.37 12.09 -3.82
CA GLY A 315 -8.94 10.86 -4.37
C GLY A 315 -10.06 11.13 -5.38
N ARG A 316 -10.39 10.08 -6.16
CA ARG A 316 -11.53 10.12 -7.08
C ARG A 316 -12.82 9.84 -6.32
N SER A 317 -13.84 10.66 -6.56
CA SER A 317 -15.22 10.42 -6.10
C SER A 317 -16.13 10.11 -7.30
N LEU A 318 -17.39 9.72 -7.02
CA LEU A 318 -18.38 9.50 -8.06
C LEU A 318 -18.70 10.79 -8.85
N THR A 319 -18.57 11.94 -8.19
CA THR A 319 -18.90 13.27 -8.74
C THR A 319 -17.66 14.00 -9.26
N ASN A 320 -16.46 13.69 -8.79
CA ASN A 320 -15.22 14.33 -9.24
C ASN A 320 -14.15 13.28 -9.58
N LYS A 321 -13.81 13.19 -10.88
CA LYS A 321 -12.79 12.29 -11.41
C LYS A 321 -11.39 12.91 -11.44
N ASN A 322 -11.27 14.24 -11.26
CA ASN A 322 -9.99 14.93 -11.26
C ASN A 322 -9.37 14.85 -9.85
N ILE A 323 -8.08 14.55 -9.82
CA ILE A 323 -7.30 14.51 -8.58
C ILE A 323 -6.54 15.82 -8.44
N ASP A 324 -6.63 16.46 -7.27
CA ASP A 324 -5.64 17.42 -6.82
C ASP A 324 -4.50 16.64 -6.13
N TYR A 325 -3.40 16.48 -6.84
CA TYR A 325 -2.28 15.70 -6.35
C TYR A 325 -1.60 16.28 -5.09
N ASN A 326 -1.79 17.58 -4.82
CA ASN A 326 -1.25 18.26 -3.65
C ASN A 326 -2.22 18.30 -2.47
N ALA A 327 -3.46 17.83 -2.66
CA ALA A 327 -4.40 17.70 -1.57
C ALA A 327 -4.05 16.55 -0.64
N GLY A 328 -4.40 16.71 0.64
CA GLY A 328 -4.19 15.67 1.65
C GLY A 328 -4.09 16.21 3.07
N ILE A 329 -3.52 15.41 3.95
CA ILE A 329 -3.41 15.71 5.39
C ILE A 329 -2.00 15.38 5.86
N ILE A 330 -1.40 16.26 6.63
CA ILE A 330 -0.15 16.01 7.37
C ILE A 330 -0.48 15.99 8.86
N LEU A 331 -0.13 14.91 9.55
CA LEU A 331 -0.29 14.75 10.99
C LEU A 331 0.91 15.36 11.71
N GLU A 332 0.65 16.28 12.66
CA GLU A 332 1.65 16.84 13.57
C GLU A 332 1.74 16.01 14.86
N LYS A 333 0.70 15.27 15.19
CA LYS A 333 0.63 14.42 16.39
C LYS A 333 0.24 13.00 16.03
N ASN A 334 0.89 12.05 16.68
CA ASN A 334 0.65 10.61 16.53
C ASN A 334 0.05 9.99 17.79
N VAL A 335 -0.36 8.74 17.69
CA VAL A 335 -0.82 7.96 18.85
C VAL A 335 0.31 7.89 19.89
N CYS A 336 -0.04 8.08 21.15
CA CYS A 336 0.85 8.19 22.31
C CYS A 336 1.56 9.55 22.48
N ASP A 337 1.43 10.49 21.55
CA ASP A 337 1.95 11.85 21.76
C ASP A 337 1.06 12.61 22.74
N PHE A 338 1.68 13.46 23.54
CA PHE A 338 0.97 14.45 24.34
C PHE A 338 0.69 15.68 23.48
N VAL A 339 -0.50 16.24 23.63
CA VAL A 339 -0.89 17.50 23.00
C VAL A 339 -1.45 18.45 24.05
N SER A 340 -1.08 19.71 23.98
CA SER A 340 -1.67 20.77 24.77
C SER A 340 -2.86 21.40 24.02
N ARG A 341 -3.83 21.92 24.74
CA ARG A 341 -4.91 22.70 24.12
C ARG A 341 -4.32 23.86 23.30
N GLY A 342 -4.78 23.96 22.03
CA GLY A 342 -4.28 24.98 21.09
C GLY A 342 -3.08 24.55 20.26
N GLU A 343 -2.48 23.36 20.51
CA GLU A 343 -1.45 22.80 19.63
C GLU A 343 -2.06 22.18 18.37
N THR A 344 -1.33 22.26 17.26
CA THR A 344 -1.74 21.69 15.97
C THR A 344 -1.76 20.15 16.03
N LEU A 345 -2.89 19.55 15.65
CA LEU A 345 -3.06 18.09 15.51
C LEU A 345 -2.68 17.64 14.11
N CYS A 346 -3.17 18.35 13.10
CA CYS A 346 -2.88 18.07 11.68
C CYS A 346 -3.09 19.32 10.83
N MET A 347 -2.55 19.28 9.63
CA MET A 347 -2.71 20.28 8.58
C MET A 347 -3.45 19.70 7.39
N LEU A 348 -4.47 20.40 6.89
CA LEU A 348 -5.28 20.03 5.74
C LEU A 348 -4.85 20.84 4.52
N TYR A 349 -4.60 20.17 3.41
CA TYR A 349 -4.23 20.75 2.13
C TYR A 349 -5.28 20.39 1.09
N GLY A 350 -5.69 21.34 0.26
CA GLY A 350 -6.63 21.13 -0.83
C GLY A 350 -7.51 22.34 -1.09
N LYS A 351 -8.13 22.37 -2.26
CA LYS A 351 -8.97 23.48 -2.71
C LYS A 351 -10.45 23.31 -2.34
N ASN A 352 -10.85 22.08 -2.05
CA ASN A 352 -12.22 21.79 -1.70
C ASN A 352 -12.47 22.11 -0.22
N SER A 353 -13.62 22.73 0.09
CA SER A 353 -14.05 22.91 1.47
C SER A 353 -14.50 21.57 2.07
N VAL A 354 -14.10 21.33 3.31
CA VAL A 354 -14.50 20.14 4.08
C VAL A 354 -14.98 20.57 5.47
N ASP A 355 -15.74 19.71 6.13
CA ASP A 355 -16.10 19.91 7.54
C ASP A 355 -14.85 19.65 8.41
N ILE A 356 -14.20 20.74 8.84
CA ILE A 356 -12.98 20.71 9.67
C ILE A 356 -13.20 20.08 11.05
N ASP A 357 -14.44 20.09 11.57
CA ASP A 357 -14.73 19.44 12.85
C ASP A 357 -14.60 17.90 12.74
N ARG A 358 -14.77 17.32 11.58
CA ARG A 358 -14.50 15.89 11.34
C ARG A 358 -13.01 15.55 11.51
N ALA A 359 -12.12 16.43 11.05
CA ALA A 359 -10.67 16.25 11.26
C ALA A 359 -10.34 16.23 12.75
N PHE A 360 -10.87 17.17 13.53
CA PHE A 360 -10.70 17.16 14.99
C PHE A 360 -11.27 15.90 15.63
N LYS A 361 -12.51 15.51 15.28
CA LYS A 361 -13.20 14.34 15.84
C LYS A 361 -12.50 13.01 15.52
N ALA A 362 -11.64 12.97 14.47
CA ALA A 362 -10.85 11.80 14.16
C ALA A 362 -9.80 11.48 15.24
N PHE A 363 -9.39 12.49 16.04
CA PHE A 363 -8.47 12.31 17.15
C PHE A 363 -9.23 12.04 18.45
N LYS A 364 -8.84 10.97 19.14
CA LYS A 364 -9.33 10.72 20.51
C LYS A 364 -8.22 11.03 21.50
N ILE A 365 -8.49 11.96 22.40
CA ILE A 365 -7.56 12.40 23.45
C ILE A 365 -7.97 11.76 24.77
N GLN A 366 -7.02 11.44 25.64
CA GLN A 366 -7.24 10.91 26.98
C GLN A 366 -6.15 11.37 27.97
N LYS A 367 -6.47 11.29 29.27
CA LYS A 367 -5.56 11.72 30.36
C LYS A 367 -4.26 10.90 30.41
N ASN A 368 -4.38 9.57 30.37
CA ASN A 368 -3.26 8.66 30.55
C ASN A 368 -2.65 8.27 29.20
N ARG A 369 -1.31 8.13 29.15
CA ARG A 369 -0.62 7.66 27.96
C ARG A 369 -1.11 6.26 27.54
N PRO A 370 -1.60 6.05 26.31
CA PRO A 370 -2.02 4.73 25.87
C PRO A 370 -0.83 3.79 25.65
N PHE A 371 -1.07 2.49 25.72
CA PHE A 371 -0.07 1.50 25.34
C PHE A 371 0.06 1.44 23.80
N MET A 372 1.29 1.58 23.30
CA MET A 372 1.57 1.45 21.87
C MET A 372 1.61 -0.04 21.48
N LYS A 373 0.69 -0.43 20.60
CA LYS A 373 0.65 -1.79 20.05
C LYS A 373 1.61 -1.92 18.88
N SER A 374 2.30 -3.05 18.75
CA SER A 374 3.10 -3.35 17.57
C SER A 374 2.26 -3.22 16.30
N ILE A 375 2.82 -2.58 15.25
CA ILE A 375 2.15 -2.45 13.95
C ILE A 375 2.02 -3.81 13.25
N VAL A 376 3.01 -4.68 13.38
CA VAL A 376 2.96 -6.06 12.90
C VAL A 376 2.25 -6.92 13.93
N ILE A 377 1.13 -7.53 13.53
CA ILE A 377 0.36 -8.48 14.35
C ILE A 377 0.98 -9.86 14.26
N LYS A 378 1.28 -10.33 13.06
CA LYS A 378 1.82 -11.65 12.78
C LYS A 378 2.41 -11.73 11.38
N THR A 379 3.48 -12.52 11.21
CA THR A 379 3.99 -12.97 9.92
C THR A 379 3.62 -14.44 9.74
N ILE A 380 3.09 -14.81 8.57
CA ILE A 380 2.66 -16.16 8.17
C ILE A 380 3.42 -16.54 6.90
N LYS A 381 4.01 -17.75 6.88
CA LYS A 381 4.83 -18.27 5.78
C LYS A 381 4.27 -19.57 5.26
#